data_ad1edd7fe41000de99f5e429077c4048
#
_entry.id   ad1edd7fe41000de99f5e429077c4048
#
_cell.length_a   1.000
_cell.length_b   1.000
_cell.length_c   1.000
_cell.angle_alpha   90.00
_cell.angle_beta   90.00
_cell.angle_gamma   90.00
#
_symmetry.space_group_name_H-M   'P 1'
#
loop_
_entity.id
_entity.type
_entity.pdbx_description
1 polymer ?
#
loop_
_entity_poly.entity_id
_entity_poly.type
_entity_poly.pdbx_seq_one_letter_code
_entity_poly.pdbx_strand_id
1 'polypeptide(L)'
;MIDPHVHLRDWNEKEKETLVHGMESGYLSGIDTFFDMPNTNPPITNMENALKRIEDGIKAEEELRKRGMDVHYHLYLGLTPDRDQIREMVSLYTSLFPRIIGLKLFASHSTGNMGIIDEKEENNVFQVLSSLDYKGVVAVHSEKTSFFTTNASHALSRPSISEIESVRDMIEFATNAGFKGRLHIAHISTKGALELVNRAKKEGKIKITSGATPHHALFNLESENKFLKMNPPLREEEDRAFIFSSLLSGDIDWIESDHAPHTLPDKENGKCGIPGFKGTLLLIDKLRESGISEERLENLLNTNIASTFGIEKSKLPIPEDTKEREEIIGNRYPFDPYQ
;
A
#
# COMPACT_ATOMS: atom_id res chain seq x y z
N MET A 1 12.32 -10.00 0.39
CA MET A 1 11.62 -8.81 0.97
C MET A 1 10.13 -9.08 1.06
N ILE A 2 9.41 -8.36 1.93
CA ILE A 2 7.94 -8.34 2.01
C ILE A 2 7.45 -7.05 1.39
N ASP A 3 6.48 -7.13 0.47
CA ASP A 3 5.77 -5.95 -0.02
C ASP A 3 4.35 -5.92 0.56
N PRO A 4 4.07 -5.04 1.51
CA PRO A 4 2.79 -5.03 2.24
C PRO A 4 1.68 -4.27 1.51
N HIS A 5 1.89 -3.83 0.27
CA HIS A 5 0.91 -3.05 -0.48
C HIS A 5 1.11 -3.20 -2.01
N VAL A 6 0.37 -4.15 -2.59
CA VAL A 6 0.37 -4.39 -4.05
C VAL A 6 -1.05 -4.52 -4.59
N HIS A 7 -1.22 -4.24 -5.88
CA HIS A 7 -2.47 -4.40 -6.62
C HIS A 7 -2.22 -5.37 -7.78
N LEU A 8 -2.26 -6.67 -7.51
CA LEU A 8 -1.94 -7.74 -8.45
C LEU A 8 -3.06 -8.03 -9.48
N ARG A 9 -3.86 -7.05 -9.79
CA ARG A 9 -4.92 -7.03 -10.82
C ARG A 9 -5.67 -8.36 -11.00
N ASP A 10 -5.55 -9.01 -12.18
CA ASP A 10 -6.21 -10.25 -12.57
C ASP A 10 -7.74 -10.11 -12.77
N TRP A 11 -8.46 -11.19 -12.87
CA TRP A 11 -9.90 -11.25 -13.09
C TRP A 11 -10.33 -10.39 -14.30
N ASN A 12 -11.20 -9.37 -14.08
CA ASN A 12 -11.64 -8.43 -15.13
C ASN A 12 -10.59 -7.37 -15.48
N GLU A 13 -9.39 -7.46 -14.92
CA GLU A 13 -8.25 -6.56 -15.16
C GLU A 13 -6.98 -7.32 -15.59
N LYS A 14 -7.12 -8.56 -16.04
CA LYS A 14 -5.99 -9.42 -16.44
C LYS A 14 -5.15 -8.87 -17.60
N GLU A 15 -5.70 -7.95 -18.38
CA GLU A 15 -4.98 -7.25 -19.45
C GLU A 15 -3.93 -6.27 -18.90
N LYS A 16 -4.07 -5.85 -17.64
CA LYS A 16 -3.10 -5.01 -16.93
C LYS A 16 -2.01 -5.86 -16.31
N GLU A 17 -2.40 -6.96 -15.67
CA GLU A 17 -1.53 -7.92 -15.02
C GLU A 17 -2.33 -9.15 -14.57
N THR A 18 -1.64 -10.30 -14.42
CA THR A 18 -2.16 -11.49 -13.73
C THR A 18 -1.42 -11.72 -12.42
N LEU A 19 -2.03 -12.46 -11.48
CA LEU A 19 -1.38 -12.84 -10.20
C LEU A 19 0.00 -13.46 -10.43
N VAL A 20 0.09 -14.43 -11.36
CA VAL A 20 1.37 -15.10 -11.67
C VAL A 20 2.40 -14.11 -12.18
N HIS A 21 2.04 -13.22 -13.13
CA HIS A 21 2.97 -12.24 -13.69
C HIS A 21 3.46 -11.25 -12.64
N GLY A 22 2.56 -10.72 -11.80
CA GLY A 22 2.92 -9.76 -10.75
C GLY A 22 3.81 -10.37 -9.69
N MET A 23 3.45 -11.57 -9.17
CA MET A 23 4.26 -12.26 -8.17
C MET A 23 5.62 -12.71 -8.72
N GLU A 24 5.69 -13.16 -10.00
CA GLU A 24 6.97 -13.45 -10.67
C GLU A 24 7.83 -12.20 -10.81
N SER A 25 7.25 -11.06 -11.23
CA SER A 25 7.97 -9.78 -11.34
C SER A 25 8.49 -9.31 -9.99
N GLY A 26 7.67 -9.41 -8.94
CA GLY A 26 8.10 -9.11 -7.58
C GLY A 26 9.22 -10.03 -7.10
N TYR A 27 9.14 -11.34 -7.36
CA TYR A 27 10.20 -12.29 -7.00
C TYR A 27 11.54 -11.96 -7.67
N LEU A 28 11.50 -11.61 -8.95
CA LEU A 28 12.67 -11.14 -9.68
C LEU A 28 13.24 -9.83 -9.11
N SER A 29 12.41 -9.03 -8.44
CA SER A 29 12.85 -7.84 -7.68
C SER A 29 13.38 -8.17 -6.28
N GLY A 30 13.31 -9.44 -5.84
CA GLY A 30 13.71 -9.87 -4.49
C GLY A 30 12.57 -9.86 -3.47
N ILE A 31 11.31 -9.75 -3.90
CA ILE A 31 10.12 -9.79 -3.05
C ILE A 31 9.52 -11.20 -3.15
N ASP A 32 9.36 -11.88 -2.02
CA ASP A 32 8.76 -13.22 -1.96
C ASP A 32 7.41 -13.24 -1.22
N THR A 33 7.03 -12.15 -0.58
CA THR A 33 5.79 -12.07 0.21
C THR A 33 5.00 -10.83 -0.20
N PHE A 34 3.74 -11.04 -0.57
CA PHE A 34 2.87 -10.03 -1.18
C PHE A 34 1.58 -9.86 -0.39
N PHE A 35 1.20 -8.61 -0.08
CA PHE A 35 -0.11 -8.30 0.50
C PHE A 35 -0.96 -7.56 -0.53
N ASP A 36 -1.87 -8.30 -1.15
CA ASP A 36 -2.70 -7.81 -2.25
C ASP A 36 -3.89 -6.98 -1.76
N MET A 37 -4.12 -5.84 -2.39
CA MET A 37 -5.17 -4.90 -2.05
C MET A 37 -6.53 -5.32 -2.62
N PRO A 38 -7.65 -5.00 -1.92
CA PRO A 38 -8.97 -5.53 -2.22
C PRO A 38 -9.70 -4.82 -3.36
N ASN A 39 -9.15 -3.74 -3.94
CA ASN A 39 -9.78 -2.96 -4.99
C ASN A 39 -9.61 -3.56 -6.40
N THR A 40 -9.82 -4.86 -6.49
CA THR A 40 -9.92 -5.66 -7.71
C THR A 40 -11.27 -5.42 -8.42
N ASN A 41 -11.48 -6.05 -9.56
CA ASN A 41 -12.76 -6.05 -10.27
C ASN A 41 -13.25 -7.49 -10.53
N PRO A 42 -14.29 -7.97 -9.78
CA PRO A 42 -15.03 -7.31 -8.70
C PRO A 42 -14.19 -7.07 -7.43
N PRO A 43 -14.61 -6.12 -6.52
CA PRO A 43 -13.87 -5.82 -5.29
C PRO A 43 -14.03 -6.93 -4.24
N ILE A 44 -13.06 -7.02 -3.33
CA ILE A 44 -13.04 -8.01 -2.25
C ILE A 44 -13.75 -7.44 -1.01
N THR A 45 -15.06 -7.38 -1.05
CA THR A 45 -15.92 -6.84 0.02
C THR A 45 -16.95 -7.84 0.55
N ASN A 46 -16.81 -9.11 0.19
CA ASN A 46 -17.65 -10.23 0.64
C ASN A 46 -16.88 -11.54 0.67
N MET A 47 -17.45 -12.54 1.34
CA MET A 47 -16.84 -13.86 1.52
C MET A 47 -16.55 -14.57 0.19
N GLU A 48 -17.49 -14.54 -0.75
CA GLU A 48 -17.34 -15.25 -2.02
C GLU A 48 -16.09 -14.78 -2.79
N ASN A 49 -15.96 -13.47 -2.98
CA ASN A 49 -14.80 -12.90 -3.66
C ASN A 49 -13.50 -13.13 -2.87
N ALA A 50 -13.56 -13.04 -1.53
CA ALA A 50 -12.38 -13.28 -0.68
C ALA A 50 -11.87 -14.72 -0.82
N LEU A 51 -12.73 -15.72 -0.71
CA LEU A 51 -12.34 -17.12 -0.82
C LEU A 51 -11.83 -17.46 -2.23
N LYS A 52 -12.49 -16.95 -3.26
CA LYS A 52 -12.06 -17.12 -4.65
C LYS A 52 -10.68 -16.48 -4.88
N ARG A 53 -10.44 -15.27 -4.38
CA ARG A 53 -9.16 -14.58 -4.56
C ARG A 53 -8.03 -15.31 -3.85
N ILE A 54 -8.27 -15.84 -2.64
CA ILE A 54 -7.31 -16.68 -1.90
C ILE A 54 -6.99 -17.95 -2.69
N GLU A 55 -8.00 -18.64 -3.24
CA GLU A 55 -7.80 -19.85 -4.05
C GLU A 55 -6.94 -19.55 -5.28
N ASP A 56 -7.20 -18.44 -5.98
CA ASP A 56 -6.42 -18.01 -7.15
C ASP A 56 -4.98 -17.64 -6.77
N GLY A 57 -4.78 -16.97 -5.62
CA GLY A 57 -3.45 -16.70 -5.06
C GLY A 57 -2.66 -17.97 -4.74
N ILE A 58 -3.31 -18.98 -4.14
CA ILE A 58 -2.68 -20.30 -3.85
C ILE A 58 -2.27 -21.00 -5.15
N LYS A 59 -3.12 -20.97 -6.19
CA LYS A 59 -2.77 -21.55 -7.51
C LYS A 59 -1.56 -20.84 -8.13
N ALA A 60 -1.48 -19.50 -8.00
CA ALA A 60 -0.32 -18.74 -8.47
C ALA A 60 0.96 -19.09 -7.70
N GLU A 61 0.90 -19.26 -6.37
CA GLU A 61 2.01 -19.74 -5.54
C GLU A 61 2.48 -21.14 -6.02
N GLU A 62 1.55 -22.05 -6.27
CA GLU A 62 1.86 -23.41 -6.73
C GLU A 62 2.51 -23.42 -8.12
N GLU A 63 2.03 -22.58 -9.02
CA GLU A 63 2.61 -22.44 -10.36
C GLU A 63 4.04 -21.90 -10.30
N LEU A 64 4.27 -20.84 -9.52
CA LEU A 64 5.60 -20.26 -9.35
C LEU A 64 6.56 -21.17 -8.63
N ARG A 65 6.09 -21.96 -7.65
CA ARG A 65 6.91 -22.98 -6.97
C ARG A 65 7.42 -24.04 -7.94
N LYS A 66 6.63 -24.46 -8.94
CA LYS A 66 7.08 -25.37 -10.01
C LYS A 66 8.20 -24.78 -10.86
N ARG A 67 8.33 -23.45 -10.88
CA ARG A 67 9.40 -22.70 -11.56
C ARG A 67 10.58 -22.38 -10.63
N GLY A 68 10.59 -22.92 -9.39
CA GLY A 68 11.64 -22.67 -8.39
C GLY A 68 11.51 -21.37 -7.61
N MET A 69 10.35 -20.72 -7.68
CA MET A 69 10.08 -19.47 -6.97
C MET A 69 9.14 -19.74 -5.80
N ASP A 70 9.66 -19.68 -4.57
CA ASP A 70 8.86 -19.83 -3.35
C ASP A 70 8.33 -18.46 -2.94
N VAL A 71 7.04 -18.23 -3.14
CA VAL A 71 6.36 -16.98 -2.90
C VAL A 71 5.16 -17.16 -1.98
N HIS A 72 4.79 -16.12 -1.25
CA HIS A 72 3.72 -16.12 -0.26
C HIS A 72 2.72 -15.01 -0.56
N TYR A 73 1.46 -15.39 -0.76
CA TYR A 73 0.36 -14.50 -1.07
C TYR A 73 -0.52 -14.28 0.16
N HIS A 74 -0.84 -13.04 0.45
CA HIS A 74 -1.79 -12.61 1.48
C HIS A 74 -2.75 -11.57 0.90
N LEU A 75 -3.95 -11.48 1.47
CA LEU A 75 -5.02 -10.64 0.95
C LEU A 75 -5.53 -9.67 2.02
N TYR A 76 -5.71 -8.39 1.66
CA TYR A 76 -6.54 -7.48 2.42
C TYR A 76 -8.01 -7.60 2.03
N LEU A 77 -8.90 -7.41 3.00
CA LEU A 77 -10.35 -7.27 2.75
C LEU A 77 -10.76 -5.81 2.74
N GLY A 78 -11.62 -5.42 1.80
CA GLY A 78 -12.13 -4.07 1.68
C GLY A 78 -13.24 -3.79 2.70
N LEU A 79 -13.18 -2.63 3.33
CA LEU A 79 -14.23 -2.13 4.21
C LEU A 79 -15.24 -1.27 3.42
N THR A 80 -16.49 -1.35 3.83
CA THR A 80 -17.59 -0.49 3.40
C THR A 80 -18.23 0.16 4.64
N PRO A 81 -19.15 1.15 4.51
CA PRO A 81 -19.87 1.72 5.65
C PRO A 81 -20.85 0.74 6.31
N ASP A 82 -21.17 -0.38 5.68
CA ASP A 82 -22.13 -1.36 6.16
C ASP A 82 -21.61 -2.15 7.35
N ARG A 83 -22.33 -2.11 8.47
CA ARG A 83 -21.95 -2.74 9.73
C ARG A 83 -21.89 -4.28 9.64
N ASP A 84 -22.77 -4.87 8.86
CA ASP A 84 -22.84 -6.33 8.73
C ASP A 84 -21.72 -6.81 7.80
N GLN A 85 -21.40 -6.05 6.76
CA GLN A 85 -20.21 -6.29 5.94
C GLN A 85 -18.93 -6.21 6.78
N ILE A 86 -18.77 -5.19 7.64
CA ILE A 86 -17.59 -5.09 8.53
C ILE A 86 -17.49 -6.33 9.44
N ARG A 87 -18.61 -6.81 10.00
CA ARG A 87 -18.63 -8.03 10.84
C ARG A 87 -18.20 -9.26 10.05
N GLU A 88 -18.68 -9.41 8.82
CA GLU A 88 -18.26 -10.50 7.94
C GLU A 88 -16.76 -10.45 7.68
N MET A 89 -16.19 -9.29 7.34
CA MET A 89 -14.76 -9.14 7.10
C MET A 89 -13.90 -9.43 8.32
N VAL A 90 -14.32 -8.99 9.51
CA VAL A 90 -13.63 -9.31 10.77
C VAL A 90 -13.68 -10.81 11.08
N SER A 91 -14.81 -11.47 10.81
CA SER A 91 -14.96 -12.92 11.00
C SER A 91 -14.04 -13.69 10.04
N LEU A 92 -13.98 -13.29 8.77
CA LEU A 92 -13.10 -13.89 7.77
C LEU A 92 -11.62 -13.71 8.13
N TYR A 93 -11.22 -12.50 8.54
CA TYR A 93 -9.86 -12.25 9.03
C TYR A 93 -9.50 -13.20 10.18
N THR A 94 -10.38 -13.33 11.17
CA THR A 94 -10.13 -14.18 12.33
C THR A 94 -9.98 -15.65 11.97
N SER A 95 -10.76 -16.12 11.00
CA SER A 95 -10.80 -17.53 10.58
C SER A 95 -9.68 -17.92 9.62
N LEU A 96 -9.21 -16.98 8.79
CA LEU A 96 -8.30 -17.25 7.68
C LEU A 96 -6.93 -16.56 7.80
N PHE A 97 -6.65 -15.93 8.94
CA PHE A 97 -5.30 -15.41 9.21
C PHE A 97 -4.26 -16.54 9.13
N PRO A 98 -3.08 -16.35 8.52
CA PRO A 98 -2.59 -15.11 7.92
C PRO A 98 -2.90 -14.94 6.41
N ARG A 99 -3.70 -15.83 5.79
CA ARG A 99 -4.09 -15.64 4.38
C ARG A 99 -4.85 -14.34 4.16
N ILE A 100 -5.72 -13.96 5.09
CA ILE A 100 -6.25 -12.62 5.20
C ILE A 100 -5.37 -11.88 6.21
N ILE A 101 -4.66 -10.86 5.73
CA ILE A 101 -3.61 -10.21 6.50
C ILE A 101 -4.09 -8.96 7.25
N GLY A 102 -5.17 -8.34 6.80
CA GLY A 102 -5.73 -7.13 7.39
C GLY A 102 -6.96 -6.62 6.65
N LEU A 103 -7.42 -5.44 7.05
CA LEU A 103 -8.53 -4.74 6.43
C LEU A 103 -8.03 -3.45 5.76
N LYS A 104 -8.66 -3.06 4.64
CA LYS A 104 -8.34 -1.84 3.89
C LYS A 104 -9.52 -0.88 3.88
N LEU A 105 -9.27 0.36 4.25
CA LEU A 105 -10.19 1.49 4.16
C LEU A 105 -9.68 2.48 3.12
N PHE A 106 -10.55 2.93 2.23
CA PHE A 106 -10.27 4.00 1.30
C PHE A 106 -11.04 5.26 1.71
N ALA A 107 -10.37 6.21 2.36
CA ALA A 107 -10.93 7.50 2.73
C ALA A 107 -10.91 8.48 1.53
N SER A 108 -11.25 7.95 0.34
CA SER A 108 -11.31 8.66 -0.94
C SER A 108 -12.05 7.79 -1.95
N HIS A 109 -12.32 8.32 -3.14
CA HIS A 109 -12.87 7.51 -4.22
C HIS A 109 -11.90 6.39 -4.63
N SER A 110 -12.41 5.18 -4.75
CA SER A 110 -11.63 4.00 -5.14
C SER A 110 -12.39 3.15 -6.16
N THR A 111 -11.67 2.24 -6.82
CA THR A 111 -12.25 1.24 -7.72
C THR A 111 -13.25 0.38 -6.95
N GLY A 112 -14.32 -0.07 -7.62
CA GLY A 112 -15.32 -0.94 -7.02
C GLY A 112 -16.24 -0.28 -6.00
N ASN A 113 -16.32 1.05 -6.01
CA ASN A 113 -17.16 1.84 -5.11
C ASN A 113 -16.89 1.60 -3.60
N MET A 114 -15.63 1.31 -3.25
CA MET A 114 -15.21 1.09 -1.87
C MET A 114 -14.83 2.37 -1.13
N GLY A 115 -14.88 3.54 -1.79
CA GLY A 115 -14.55 4.80 -1.15
C GLY A 115 -15.55 5.18 -0.06
N ILE A 116 -15.09 5.39 1.16
CA ILE A 116 -15.85 5.95 2.27
C ILE A 116 -15.40 7.41 2.38
N ILE A 117 -16.26 8.35 2.03
CA ILE A 117 -15.94 9.78 1.94
C ILE A 117 -16.72 10.66 2.92
N ASP A 118 -17.63 10.08 3.66
CA ASP A 118 -18.38 10.74 4.73
C ASP A 118 -17.70 10.47 6.07
N GLU A 119 -17.32 11.54 6.80
CA GLU A 119 -16.60 11.46 8.09
C GLU A 119 -17.37 10.65 9.15
N LYS A 120 -18.71 10.67 9.12
CA LYS A 120 -19.51 9.90 10.09
C LYS A 120 -19.46 8.41 9.77
N GLU A 121 -19.42 8.07 8.47
CA GLU A 121 -19.26 6.68 8.03
C GLU A 121 -17.87 6.17 8.37
N GLU A 122 -16.80 6.97 8.11
CA GLU A 122 -15.43 6.64 8.50
C GLU A 122 -15.30 6.41 10.01
N ASN A 123 -15.83 7.35 10.82
CA ASN A 123 -15.86 7.18 12.28
C ASN A 123 -16.65 5.93 12.70
N ASN A 124 -17.81 5.66 12.07
CA ASN A 124 -18.60 4.47 12.36
C ASN A 124 -17.83 3.16 12.09
N VAL A 125 -16.97 3.12 11.05
CA VAL A 125 -16.10 1.96 10.80
C VAL A 125 -15.24 1.66 12.03
N PHE A 126 -14.55 2.64 12.60
CA PHE A 126 -13.72 2.43 13.80
C PHE A 126 -14.54 2.05 15.02
N GLN A 127 -15.76 2.62 15.18
CA GLN A 127 -16.67 2.22 16.27
C GLN A 127 -17.07 0.74 16.16
N VAL A 128 -17.40 0.27 14.96
CA VAL A 128 -17.75 -1.14 14.73
C VAL A 128 -16.55 -2.04 14.96
N LEU A 129 -15.39 -1.73 14.39
CA LEU A 129 -14.16 -2.50 14.59
C LEU A 129 -13.77 -2.62 16.06
N SER A 130 -13.89 -1.52 16.82
CA SER A 130 -13.64 -1.51 18.26
C SER A 130 -14.66 -2.38 19.02
N SER A 131 -15.94 -2.31 18.66
CA SER A 131 -16.99 -3.13 19.28
C SER A 131 -16.82 -4.64 19.03
N LEU A 132 -16.15 -5.01 17.95
CA LEU A 132 -15.81 -6.39 17.56
C LEU A 132 -14.46 -6.85 18.13
N ASP A 133 -13.78 -6.01 18.94
CA ASP A 133 -12.43 -6.26 19.49
C ASP A 133 -11.40 -6.65 18.39
N TYR A 134 -11.55 -6.07 17.19
CA TYR A 134 -10.60 -6.30 16.08
C TYR A 134 -9.21 -5.80 16.44
N LYS A 135 -8.21 -6.67 16.34
CA LYS A 135 -6.81 -6.40 16.75
C LYS A 135 -5.82 -6.39 15.59
N GLY A 136 -6.29 -6.68 14.38
CA GLY A 136 -5.45 -6.67 13.18
C GLY A 136 -5.12 -5.27 12.69
N VAL A 137 -4.53 -5.22 11.51
CA VAL A 137 -4.16 -3.97 10.83
C VAL A 137 -5.34 -3.45 10.01
N VAL A 138 -5.62 -2.15 10.10
CA VAL A 138 -6.45 -1.40 9.16
C VAL A 138 -5.53 -0.49 8.37
N ALA A 139 -5.29 -0.81 7.12
CA ALA A 139 -4.53 0.03 6.20
C ALA A 139 -5.46 1.06 5.56
N VAL A 140 -5.06 2.33 5.57
CA VAL A 140 -5.91 3.43 5.08
C VAL A 140 -5.23 4.18 3.95
N HIS A 141 -5.95 4.34 2.83
CA HIS A 141 -5.66 5.37 1.85
C HIS A 141 -6.31 6.68 2.33
N SER A 142 -5.50 7.67 2.65
CA SER A 142 -5.95 8.88 3.34
C SER A 142 -5.91 10.10 2.43
N GLU A 143 -7.04 10.46 1.81
CA GLU A 143 -7.20 11.72 1.07
C GLU A 143 -8.65 12.22 1.22
N LYS A 144 -8.84 13.31 1.94
CA LYS A 144 -10.17 13.90 2.22
C LYS A 144 -10.71 14.63 0.98
N THR A 145 -11.73 14.07 0.37
CA THR A 145 -12.26 14.52 -0.94
C THR A 145 -12.85 15.93 -0.91
N SER A 146 -13.26 16.45 0.25
CA SER A 146 -13.77 17.81 0.40
C SER A 146 -12.74 18.89 0.08
N PHE A 147 -11.44 18.55 0.07
CA PHE A 147 -10.36 19.46 -0.34
C PHE A 147 -10.00 19.31 -1.83
N PHE A 148 -10.59 18.37 -2.56
CA PHE A 148 -10.30 18.22 -3.98
C PHE A 148 -10.84 19.39 -4.78
N THR A 149 -10.07 19.83 -5.76
CA THR A 149 -10.44 20.92 -6.67
C THR A 149 -10.61 20.42 -8.10
N THR A 150 -11.37 21.14 -8.89
CA THR A 150 -11.57 20.90 -10.33
C THR A 150 -10.72 21.85 -11.16
N ASN A 151 -10.47 21.50 -12.42
CA ASN A 151 -9.77 22.36 -13.40
C ASN A 151 -8.30 22.67 -13.08
N ALA A 152 -7.61 21.76 -12.36
CA ALA A 152 -6.18 21.85 -12.05
C ALA A 152 -5.45 20.60 -12.57
N SER A 153 -4.10 20.60 -12.55
CA SER A 153 -3.31 19.39 -12.76
C SER A 153 -3.70 18.32 -11.72
N HIS A 154 -3.31 17.07 -11.95
CA HIS A 154 -3.68 15.97 -11.04
C HIS A 154 -3.23 16.27 -9.60
N ALA A 155 -1.98 16.65 -9.40
CA ALA A 155 -1.44 16.96 -8.09
C ALA A 155 -2.12 18.16 -7.43
N LEU A 156 -2.35 19.24 -8.18
CA LEU A 156 -3.04 20.43 -7.66
C LEU A 156 -4.52 20.16 -7.35
N SER A 157 -5.15 19.23 -8.06
CA SER A 157 -6.54 18.83 -7.76
C SER A 157 -6.68 18.01 -6.48
N ARG A 158 -5.59 17.48 -5.95
CA ARG A 158 -5.51 16.66 -4.73
C ARG A 158 -4.43 17.21 -3.79
N PRO A 159 -4.63 18.40 -3.20
CA PRO A 159 -3.61 19.14 -2.47
C PRO A 159 -3.15 18.39 -1.21
N SER A 160 -1.93 18.67 -0.74
CA SER A 160 -1.33 18.04 0.46
C SER A 160 -2.24 18.11 1.69
N ILE A 161 -3.01 19.18 1.84
CA ILE A 161 -3.98 19.35 2.95
C ILE A 161 -5.04 18.23 2.96
N SER A 162 -5.39 17.64 1.81
CA SER A 162 -6.36 16.55 1.75
C SER A 162 -5.85 15.28 2.47
N GLU A 163 -4.57 14.97 2.34
CA GLU A 163 -3.94 13.85 3.07
C GLU A 163 -3.79 14.21 4.55
N ILE A 164 -3.29 15.41 4.87
CA ILE A 164 -3.04 15.84 6.26
C ILE A 164 -4.33 15.78 7.08
N GLU A 165 -5.43 16.31 6.57
CA GLU A 165 -6.70 16.34 7.29
C GLU A 165 -7.34 14.94 7.35
N SER A 166 -7.23 14.11 6.29
CA SER A 166 -7.68 12.73 6.35
C SER A 166 -6.91 11.91 7.41
N VAL A 167 -5.58 12.07 7.48
CA VAL A 167 -4.76 11.39 8.50
C VAL A 167 -5.14 11.85 9.91
N ARG A 168 -5.43 13.16 10.11
CA ARG A 168 -5.92 13.70 11.37
C ARG A 168 -7.22 13.02 11.80
N ASP A 169 -8.19 12.95 10.89
CA ASP A 169 -9.49 12.32 11.14
C ASP A 169 -9.33 10.83 11.50
N MET A 170 -8.52 10.08 10.75
CA MET A 170 -8.28 8.65 11.03
C MET A 170 -7.67 8.42 12.42
N ILE A 171 -6.70 9.26 12.83
CA ILE A 171 -6.11 9.20 14.16
C ILE A 171 -7.16 9.51 15.24
N GLU A 172 -7.97 10.54 15.01
CA GLU A 172 -9.03 10.95 15.94
C GLU A 172 -10.11 9.87 16.07
N PHE A 173 -10.63 9.34 14.95
CA PHE A 173 -11.66 8.31 14.96
C PHE A 173 -11.18 7.02 15.64
N ALA A 174 -9.97 6.56 15.31
CA ALA A 174 -9.39 5.38 15.96
C ALA A 174 -9.19 5.60 17.47
N THR A 175 -8.73 6.79 17.87
CA THR A 175 -8.52 7.14 19.28
C THR A 175 -9.85 7.19 20.05
N ASN A 176 -10.85 7.92 19.52
CA ASN A 176 -12.15 8.11 20.16
C ASN A 176 -12.94 6.81 20.24
N ALA A 177 -12.80 5.91 19.26
CA ALA A 177 -13.37 4.57 19.31
C ALA A 177 -12.66 3.63 20.28
N GLY A 178 -11.50 3.99 20.81
CA GLY A 178 -10.66 3.09 21.62
C GLY A 178 -10.18 1.87 20.85
N PHE A 179 -9.84 2.06 19.56
CA PHE A 179 -9.42 0.99 18.65
C PHE A 179 -8.19 0.24 19.16
N LYS A 180 -8.27 -1.09 19.27
CA LYS A 180 -7.22 -1.95 19.83
C LYS A 180 -6.29 -2.57 18.78
N GLY A 181 -6.67 -2.53 17.50
CA GLY A 181 -5.84 -2.95 16.38
C GLY A 181 -4.74 -1.94 16.08
N ARG A 182 -4.20 -2.01 14.87
CA ARG A 182 -3.20 -1.07 14.38
C ARG A 182 -3.75 -0.26 13.21
N LEU A 183 -3.72 1.05 13.33
CA LEU A 183 -3.94 1.96 12.21
C LEU A 183 -2.66 2.03 11.37
N HIS A 184 -2.74 1.76 10.09
CA HIS A 184 -1.63 1.95 9.16
C HIS A 184 -1.99 3.01 8.10
N ILE A 185 -1.22 4.09 8.07
CA ILE A 185 -1.33 5.11 7.03
C ILE A 185 -0.46 4.66 5.86
N ALA A 186 -1.12 4.21 4.79
CA ALA A 186 -0.46 3.70 3.61
C ALA A 186 0.08 4.84 2.73
N HIS A 187 1.17 4.55 1.99
CA HIS A 187 1.78 5.40 0.95
C HIS A 187 1.79 6.90 1.32
N ILE A 188 2.24 7.20 2.55
CA ILE A 188 2.28 8.58 3.04
C ILE A 188 3.13 9.46 2.14
N SER A 189 2.61 10.61 1.74
CA SER A 189 3.22 11.46 0.73
C SER A 189 3.61 12.85 1.22
N THR A 190 3.09 13.30 2.38
CA THR A 190 3.31 14.66 2.89
C THR A 190 4.01 14.68 4.24
N LYS A 191 4.87 15.69 4.44
CA LYS A 191 5.53 16.00 5.71
C LYS A 191 4.52 16.17 6.83
N GLY A 192 3.46 16.98 6.60
CA GLY A 192 2.47 17.29 7.63
C GLY A 192 1.72 16.06 8.12
N ALA A 193 1.38 15.12 7.23
CA ALA A 193 0.73 13.87 7.60
C ALA A 193 1.69 12.96 8.41
N LEU A 194 2.95 12.83 8.01
CA LEU A 194 3.94 12.04 8.74
C LEU A 194 4.22 12.62 10.14
N GLU A 195 4.27 13.95 10.28
CA GLU A 195 4.40 14.59 11.59
C GLU A 195 3.23 14.27 12.53
N LEU A 196 1.99 14.19 11.99
CA LEU A 196 0.80 13.75 12.76
C LEU A 196 0.94 12.30 13.22
N VAL A 197 1.35 11.39 12.32
CA VAL A 197 1.59 9.98 12.65
C VAL A 197 2.65 9.85 13.74
N ASN A 198 3.79 10.54 13.60
CA ASN A 198 4.88 10.48 14.58
C ASN A 198 4.50 11.08 15.94
N ARG A 199 3.63 12.08 15.95
CA ARG A 199 3.04 12.61 17.18
C ARG A 199 2.14 11.55 17.84
N ALA A 200 1.26 10.91 17.09
CA ALA A 200 0.37 9.86 17.60
C ALA A 200 1.15 8.64 18.13
N LYS A 201 2.26 8.26 17.48
CA LYS A 201 3.19 7.23 17.99
C LYS A 201 3.73 7.61 19.36
N LYS A 202 4.18 8.85 19.56
CA LYS A 202 4.72 9.36 20.83
C LYS A 202 3.65 9.44 21.93
N GLU A 203 2.42 9.81 21.57
CA GLU A 203 1.31 9.84 22.52
C GLU A 203 0.87 8.45 23.00
N GLY A 204 1.06 7.42 22.18
CA GLY A 204 0.83 6.02 22.54
C GLY A 204 -0.63 5.64 22.84
N LYS A 205 -1.60 6.47 22.43
CA LYS A 205 -3.03 6.19 22.64
C LYS A 205 -3.56 5.09 21.73
N ILE A 206 -3.01 5.00 20.51
CA ILE A 206 -3.31 3.98 19.50
C ILE A 206 -2.00 3.40 18.98
N LYS A 207 -2.08 2.17 18.45
CA LYS A 207 -0.95 1.61 17.66
C LYS A 207 -1.08 2.15 16.25
N ILE A 208 -0.07 2.87 15.78
CA ILE A 208 -0.07 3.46 14.44
C ILE A 208 1.27 3.23 13.74
N THR A 209 1.21 3.02 12.43
CA THR A 209 2.37 2.88 11.53
C THR A 209 2.13 3.66 10.25
N SER A 210 3.21 3.96 9.52
CA SER A 210 3.18 4.55 8.19
C SER A 210 4.10 3.80 7.23
N GLY A 211 3.68 3.69 5.97
CA GLY A 211 4.49 3.22 4.86
C GLY A 211 4.77 4.33 3.86
N ALA A 212 5.92 4.30 3.21
CA ALA A 212 6.24 5.19 2.12
C ALA A 212 6.55 4.42 0.84
N THR A 213 6.19 5.00 -0.29
CA THR A 213 6.46 4.40 -1.59
C THR A 213 7.74 4.94 -2.20
N PRO A 214 8.36 4.15 -3.10
CA PRO A 214 9.52 4.62 -3.85
C PRO A 214 9.26 5.91 -4.62
N HIS A 215 8.10 6.04 -5.25
CA HIS A 215 7.82 7.21 -6.07
C HIS A 215 7.66 8.50 -5.24
N HIS A 216 7.11 8.46 -4.01
CA HIS A 216 7.05 9.63 -3.14
C HIS A 216 8.41 9.98 -2.51
N ALA A 217 9.33 9.02 -2.41
CA ALA A 217 10.68 9.27 -1.90
C ALA A 217 11.67 9.74 -2.99
N LEU A 218 11.47 9.32 -4.25
CA LEU A 218 12.38 9.59 -5.36
C LEU A 218 11.99 10.78 -6.23
N PHE A 219 10.68 11.04 -6.40
CA PHE A 219 10.15 12.03 -7.32
C PHE A 219 9.33 13.10 -6.60
N ASN A 220 9.37 14.30 -7.14
CA ASN A 220 8.57 15.45 -6.71
C ASN A 220 7.57 15.86 -7.82
N LEU A 221 6.81 16.93 -7.56
CA LEU A 221 5.80 17.45 -8.47
C LEU A 221 6.36 17.81 -9.86
N GLU A 222 7.61 18.26 -9.97
CA GLU A 222 8.24 18.61 -11.24
C GLU A 222 8.45 17.38 -12.14
N SER A 223 8.50 16.18 -11.55
CA SER A 223 8.60 14.90 -12.28
C SER A 223 7.26 14.42 -12.82
N GLU A 224 6.13 15.06 -12.45
CA GLU A 224 4.80 14.58 -12.81
C GLU A 224 4.62 14.52 -14.34
N ASN A 225 4.20 13.37 -14.81
CA ASN A 225 3.82 13.15 -16.20
C ASN A 225 2.74 12.05 -16.28
N LYS A 226 2.22 11.76 -17.48
CA LYS A 226 1.14 10.77 -17.63
C LYS A 226 1.49 9.36 -17.14
N PHE A 227 2.77 8.99 -17.13
CA PHE A 227 3.24 7.67 -16.66
C PHE A 227 3.46 7.68 -15.15
N LEU A 228 3.89 8.80 -14.56
CA LEU A 228 4.05 9.02 -13.12
C LEU A 228 2.78 9.61 -12.47
N LYS A 229 1.61 9.06 -12.79
CA LYS A 229 0.33 9.46 -12.22
C LYS A 229 -0.20 8.38 -11.29
N MET A 230 -0.33 8.70 -10.00
CA MET A 230 -0.81 7.81 -8.92
C MET A 230 -1.63 8.59 -7.88
N ASN A 231 -2.20 7.93 -6.90
CA ASN A 231 -2.89 8.51 -5.75
C ASN A 231 -2.32 7.94 -4.43
N PRO A 232 -1.86 8.79 -3.51
CA PRO A 232 -1.74 10.24 -3.59
C PRO A 232 -0.80 10.67 -4.71
N PRO A 233 -0.95 11.90 -5.25
CA PRO A 233 -0.05 12.41 -6.29
C PRO A 233 1.34 12.74 -5.72
N LEU A 234 2.31 12.94 -6.60
CA LEU A 234 3.62 13.49 -6.23
C LEU A 234 3.45 14.87 -5.57
N ARG A 235 4.34 15.19 -4.65
CA ARG A 235 4.29 16.39 -3.84
C ARG A 235 5.46 17.33 -4.16
N GLU A 236 5.48 18.48 -3.50
CA GLU A 236 6.58 19.43 -3.58
C GLU A 236 7.90 18.81 -3.08
N GLU A 237 9.03 19.40 -3.45
CA GLU A 237 10.36 18.91 -3.09
C GLU A 237 10.55 18.83 -1.55
N GLU A 238 9.95 19.73 -0.78
CA GLU A 238 10.02 19.68 0.68
C GLU A 238 9.40 18.40 1.24
N ASP A 239 8.24 17.99 0.74
CA ASP A 239 7.57 16.75 1.15
C ASP A 239 8.42 15.55 0.75
N ARG A 240 8.87 15.47 -0.52
CA ARG A 240 9.73 14.39 -1.01
C ARG A 240 10.99 14.23 -0.16
N ALA A 241 11.70 15.33 0.07
CA ALA A 241 12.95 15.32 0.83
C ALA A 241 12.70 14.89 2.29
N PHE A 242 11.58 15.30 2.88
CA PHE A 242 11.21 14.90 4.23
C PHE A 242 10.88 13.40 4.31
N ILE A 243 10.10 12.85 3.36
CA ILE A 243 9.81 11.41 3.27
C ILE A 243 11.12 10.63 3.12
N PHE A 244 12.01 11.02 2.20
CA PHE A 244 13.29 10.35 2.00
C PHE A 244 14.15 10.35 3.28
N SER A 245 14.30 11.51 3.94
CA SER A 245 15.07 11.60 5.19
C SER A 245 14.45 10.79 6.32
N SER A 246 13.12 10.66 6.35
CA SER A 246 12.38 9.90 7.35
C SER A 246 12.53 8.38 7.19
N LEU A 247 12.84 7.90 5.99
CA LEU A 247 13.27 6.50 5.78
C LEU A 247 14.64 6.25 6.41
N LEU A 248 15.56 7.20 6.32
CA LEU A 248 16.87 7.09 6.93
C LEU A 248 16.81 7.16 8.47
N SER A 249 16.04 8.13 9.02
CA SER A 249 15.97 8.38 10.46
C SER A 249 15.19 7.33 11.27
N GLY A 250 14.26 6.62 10.66
CA GLY A 250 13.40 5.65 11.34
C GLY A 250 12.01 6.15 11.68
N ASP A 251 11.62 7.31 11.19
CA ASP A 251 10.30 7.90 11.42
C ASP A 251 9.20 7.22 10.59
N ILE A 252 9.56 6.58 9.45
CA ILE A 252 8.68 5.73 8.65
C ILE A 252 8.97 4.27 8.99
N ASP A 253 7.91 3.46 9.10
CA ASP A 253 8.01 2.07 9.57
C ASP A 253 8.51 1.13 8.48
N TRP A 254 8.04 1.27 7.21
CA TRP A 254 8.46 0.42 6.11
C TRP A 254 8.31 1.06 4.73
N ILE A 255 8.89 0.39 3.74
CA ILE A 255 8.70 0.69 2.31
C ILE A 255 7.61 -0.24 1.78
N GLU A 256 6.71 0.32 0.98
CA GLU A 256 5.68 -0.40 0.24
C GLU A 256 5.65 0.11 -1.20
N SER A 257 5.51 -0.78 -2.18
CA SER A 257 5.66 -0.37 -3.58
C SER A 257 4.45 0.39 -4.13
N ASP A 258 3.27 0.12 -3.60
CA ASP A 258 1.99 0.48 -4.22
C ASP A 258 1.94 0.06 -5.70
N HIS A 259 2.52 -1.13 -5.99
CA HIS A 259 2.55 -1.68 -7.33
C HIS A 259 1.14 -1.79 -7.91
N ALA A 260 0.85 -1.02 -8.95
CA ALA A 260 -0.48 -0.88 -9.53
C ALA A 260 -0.41 -0.68 -11.05
N PRO A 261 -0.06 -1.72 -11.83
CA PRO A 261 0.18 -1.62 -13.26
C PRO A 261 -1.10 -1.30 -14.03
N HIS A 262 -0.92 -0.65 -15.17
CA HIS A 262 -1.95 -0.27 -16.13
C HIS A 262 -1.47 -0.51 -17.57
N THR A 263 -2.42 -0.64 -18.49
CA THR A 263 -2.12 -0.64 -19.93
C THR A 263 -1.74 0.77 -20.43
N LEU A 264 -1.10 0.86 -21.59
CA LEU A 264 -0.84 2.18 -22.22
C LEU A 264 -2.14 2.97 -22.46
N PRO A 265 -3.23 2.37 -23.01
CA PRO A 265 -4.51 3.07 -23.15
C PRO A 265 -5.07 3.58 -21.79
N ASP A 266 -4.91 2.83 -20.71
CA ASP A 266 -5.32 3.32 -19.38
C ASP A 266 -4.56 4.59 -18.99
N LYS A 267 -3.24 4.61 -19.18
CA LYS A 267 -2.42 5.80 -18.86
C LYS A 267 -2.75 6.99 -19.76
N GLU A 268 -3.05 6.77 -21.02
CA GLU A 268 -3.51 7.79 -21.96
C GLU A 268 -4.88 8.36 -21.53
N ASN A 269 -5.74 7.53 -20.97
CA ASN A 269 -7.02 7.92 -20.37
C ASN A 269 -6.90 8.45 -18.93
N GLY A 270 -5.69 8.68 -18.45
CA GLY A 270 -5.41 9.33 -17.17
C GLY A 270 -5.63 8.45 -15.94
N LYS A 271 -5.64 7.12 -16.06
CA LYS A 271 -5.72 6.20 -14.91
C LYS A 271 -4.51 6.36 -13.99
N CYS A 272 -4.77 6.28 -12.69
CA CYS A 272 -3.77 6.40 -11.62
C CYS A 272 -3.28 5.01 -11.22
N GLY A 273 -1.95 4.89 -11.06
CA GLY A 273 -1.23 3.65 -10.71
C GLY A 273 -0.07 3.40 -11.66
N ILE A 274 0.99 2.80 -11.13
CA ILE A 274 2.23 2.52 -11.84
C ILE A 274 2.79 1.15 -11.43
N PRO A 275 3.58 0.47 -12.28
CA PRO A 275 4.37 -0.68 -11.84
C PRO A 275 5.45 -0.22 -10.85
N GLY A 276 5.37 -0.67 -9.59
CA GLY A 276 6.16 -0.12 -8.46
C GLY A 276 7.47 -0.88 -8.17
N PHE A 277 7.61 -2.13 -8.59
CA PHE A 277 8.74 -2.98 -8.15
C PHE A 277 10.12 -2.45 -8.53
N LYS A 278 10.28 -1.90 -9.74
CA LYS A 278 11.55 -1.26 -10.13
C LYS A 278 11.89 -0.08 -9.23
N GLY A 279 10.87 0.71 -8.84
CA GLY A 279 11.07 1.82 -7.90
C GLY A 279 11.63 1.38 -6.55
N THR A 280 11.22 0.21 -6.06
CA THR A 280 11.76 -0.35 -4.81
C THR A 280 13.26 -0.61 -4.92
N LEU A 281 13.73 -1.18 -6.05
CA LEU A 281 15.16 -1.40 -6.30
C LEU A 281 15.94 -0.08 -6.36
N LEU A 282 15.44 0.89 -7.13
CA LEU A 282 16.06 2.22 -7.23
C LEU A 282 16.12 2.93 -5.87
N LEU A 283 15.07 2.80 -5.05
CA LEU A 283 15.06 3.41 -3.71
C LEU A 283 16.08 2.73 -2.79
N ILE A 284 16.23 1.41 -2.84
CA ILE A 284 17.26 0.67 -2.09
C ILE A 284 18.64 1.22 -2.41
N ASP A 285 18.98 1.34 -3.70
CA ASP A 285 20.29 1.89 -4.12
C ASP A 285 20.47 3.32 -3.62
N LYS A 286 19.45 4.16 -3.77
CA LYS A 286 19.52 5.56 -3.33
C LYS A 286 19.69 5.70 -1.82
N LEU A 287 19.04 4.85 -1.05
CA LEU A 287 19.23 4.80 0.41
C LEU A 287 20.63 4.32 0.78
N ARG A 288 21.19 3.30 0.09
CA ARG A 288 22.59 2.84 0.28
C ARG A 288 23.60 3.94 -0.05
N GLU A 289 23.44 4.62 -1.19
CA GLU A 289 24.26 5.79 -1.54
C GLU A 289 24.20 6.89 -0.48
N SER A 290 23.07 7.01 0.22
CA SER A 290 22.87 7.99 1.30
C SER A 290 23.33 7.49 2.67
N GLY A 291 23.94 6.29 2.75
CA GLY A 291 24.57 5.77 3.96
C GLY A 291 23.64 5.05 4.93
N ILE A 292 22.47 4.54 4.47
CA ILE A 292 21.61 3.70 5.31
C ILE A 292 22.35 2.42 5.72
N SER A 293 22.13 1.96 6.95
CA SER A 293 22.65 0.65 7.36
C SER A 293 21.83 -0.50 6.79
N GLU A 294 22.44 -1.65 6.51
CA GLU A 294 21.73 -2.86 6.06
C GLU A 294 20.70 -3.33 7.10
N GLU A 295 20.96 -3.15 8.39
CA GLU A 295 19.99 -3.42 9.45
C GLU A 295 18.73 -2.54 9.30
N ARG A 296 18.90 -1.25 8.97
CA ARG A 296 17.78 -0.35 8.77
C ARG A 296 17.00 -0.70 7.49
N LEU A 297 17.69 -1.08 6.41
CA LEU A 297 17.04 -1.60 5.20
C LEU A 297 16.24 -2.87 5.48
N GLU A 298 16.83 -3.81 6.23
CA GLU A 298 16.14 -5.05 6.67
C GLU A 298 14.90 -4.71 7.52
N ASN A 299 14.97 -3.70 8.37
CA ASN A 299 13.81 -3.25 9.13
C ASN A 299 12.71 -2.68 8.23
N LEU A 300 13.08 -1.87 7.23
CA LEU A 300 12.12 -1.23 6.31
C LEU A 300 11.44 -2.20 5.33
N LEU A 301 12.13 -3.28 4.95
CA LEU A 301 11.71 -4.16 3.86
C LEU A 301 11.26 -5.56 4.35
N ASN A 302 11.42 -5.84 5.65
CA ASN A 302 11.17 -7.18 6.16
C ASN A 302 10.74 -7.17 7.64
N THR A 303 11.64 -6.82 8.57
CA THR A 303 11.47 -7.06 10.01
C THR A 303 10.25 -6.34 10.60
N ASN A 304 10.07 -5.04 10.31
CA ASN A 304 8.98 -4.25 10.87
C ASN A 304 7.62 -4.74 10.36
N ILE A 305 7.56 -5.12 9.07
CA ILE A 305 6.36 -5.66 8.45
C ILE A 305 6.02 -7.00 9.09
N ALA A 306 6.95 -7.96 9.08
CA ALA A 306 6.75 -9.29 9.65
C ALA A 306 6.29 -9.22 11.12
N SER A 307 6.97 -8.40 11.95
CA SER A 307 6.62 -8.18 13.36
C SER A 307 5.24 -7.54 13.54
N THR A 308 4.90 -6.58 12.69
CA THR A 308 3.60 -5.87 12.77
C THR A 308 2.43 -6.78 12.45
N PHE A 309 2.59 -7.61 11.42
CA PHE A 309 1.54 -8.50 10.94
C PHE A 309 1.58 -9.90 11.58
N GLY A 310 2.60 -10.22 12.37
CA GLY A 310 2.73 -11.52 13.03
C GLY A 310 2.95 -12.68 12.08
N ILE A 311 3.73 -12.46 11.02
CA ILE A 311 4.12 -13.48 10.03
C ILE A 311 5.62 -13.73 10.06
N GLU A 312 6.04 -14.76 9.34
CA GLU A 312 7.48 -15.03 9.15
C GLU A 312 8.12 -13.95 8.26
N LYS A 313 9.40 -13.70 8.49
CA LYS A 313 10.20 -12.84 7.62
C LYS A 313 10.44 -13.49 6.27
N SER A 314 10.59 -12.67 5.24
CA SER A 314 11.13 -13.11 3.95
C SER A 314 12.47 -13.82 4.12
N LYS A 315 12.67 -14.88 3.36
CA LYS A 315 13.93 -15.64 3.32
C LYS A 315 14.87 -15.16 2.21
N LEU A 316 14.37 -14.40 1.27
CA LEU A 316 15.20 -13.82 0.22
C LEU A 316 16.02 -12.65 0.77
N PRO A 317 17.34 -12.60 0.46
CA PRO A 317 18.16 -11.46 0.82
C PRO A 317 17.70 -10.20 0.06
N ILE A 318 17.90 -9.05 0.65
CA ILE A 318 17.77 -7.78 -0.07
C ILE A 318 18.83 -7.76 -1.17
N PRO A 319 18.50 -7.48 -2.43
CA PRO A 319 19.45 -7.47 -3.54
C PRO A 319 20.63 -6.53 -3.27
N GLU A 320 21.85 -7.04 -3.43
CA GLU A 320 23.08 -6.23 -3.32
C GLU A 320 23.33 -5.45 -4.63
N ASP A 321 23.11 -6.10 -5.78
CA ASP A 321 23.15 -5.48 -7.11
C ASP A 321 21.72 -5.43 -7.66
N THR A 322 21.22 -4.23 -7.88
CA THR A 322 19.86 -3.98 -8.34
C THR A 322 19.78 -3.73 -9.83
N LYS A 323 20.87 -3.29 -10.49
CA LYS A 323 20.86 -2.78 -11.87
C LYS A 323 20.37 -3.79 -12.92
N GLU A 324 20.84 -5.03 -12.85
CA GLU A 324 20.36 -6.10 -13.75
C GLU A 324 18.87 -6.36 -13.53
N ARG A 325 18.45 -6.37 -12.27
CA ARG A 325 17.04 -6.57 -11.89
C ARG A 325 16.16 -5.42 -12.35
N GLU A 326 16.64 -4.18 -12.24
CA GLU A 326 15.94 -2.98 -12.71
C GLU A 326 15.66 -3.04 -14.21
N GLU A 327 16.64 -3.48 -15.01
CA GLU A 327 16.48 -3.66 -16.46
C GLU A 327 15.46 -4.76 -16.76
N ILE A 328 15.57 -5.92 -16.10
CA ILE A 328 14.61 -7.02 -16.26
C ILE A 328 13.20 -6.54 -15.94
N ILE A 329 13.01 -5.88 -14.81
CA ILE A 329 11.69 -5.45 -14.34
C ILE A 329 11.13 -4.32 -15.24
N GLY A 330 11.95 -3.36 -15.65
CA GLY A 330 11.53 -2.28 -16.54
C GLY A 330 10.96 -2.79 -17.87
N ASN A 331 11.47 -3.92 -18.36
CA ASN A 331 11.04 -4.56 -19.62
C ASN A 331 9.79 -5.46 -19.46
N ARG A 332 9.29 -5.67 -18.24
CA ARG A 332 8.12 -6.54 -18.02
C ARG A 332 6.77 -5.81 -18.13
N TYR A 333 6.79 -4.49 -18.18
CA TYR A 333 5.59 -3.65 -18.23
C TYR A 333 5.57 -2.79 -19.51
N PRO A 334 4.38 -2.37 -19.99
CA PRO A 334 4.24 -1.64 -21.24
C PRO A 334 4.86 -0.23 -21.19
N PHE A 335 5.22 0.26 -20.02
CA PHE A 335 5.96 1.51 -19.80
C PHE A 335 6.76 1.40 -18.51
N ASP A 336 7.86 2.14 -18.45
CA ASP A 336 8.70 2.26 -17.28
C ASP A 336 8.57 3.68 -16.70
N PRO A 337 7.91 3.86 -15.54
CA PRO A 337 7.72 5.19 -14.95
C PRO A 337 9.00 5.74 -14.31
N TYR A 338 10.06 4.93 -14.19
CA TYR A 338 11.31 5.26 -13.51
C TYR A 338 12.48 5.55 -14.47
N GLN A 339 12.17 5.76 -15.77
CA GLN A 339 13.16 6.19 -16.78
C GLN A 339 13.27 7.71 -16.87
#